data_6c072f856ac7903ddde930803fb6e695
#
_entry.id   6c072f856ac7903ddde930803fb6e695
#
_cell.length_a   1.000
_cell.length_b   1.000
_cell.length_c   1.000
_cell.angle_alpha   90.00
_cell.angle_beta   90.00
_cell.angle_gamma   90.00
#
_symmetry.space_group_name_H-M   'P 1'
#
loop_
_entity.id
_entity.type
_entity.pdbx_description
1 polymer ?
#
loop_
_entity_poly.entity_id
_entity_poly.type
_entity_poly.pdbx_seq_one_letter_code
_entity_poly.pdbx_strand_id
1 'polypeptide(L)'
;MNIEEFKNRLDTNGLGKYFDKFQPLLRNTIRLYQKATDENEIVLGQTKIGGKPDLPNEISWVTETNIVETTESKKEETITKPLSFIAQINLSETSVFDEENLLPKTGLLYFFYSAEQEVWGFDHKDKNKFKVIYWNGDFIKLKRTEFPNDLPDYSCFEPCSVDIKSEISLPSDGHEVFEDFADGEDHKFWEEVYNDSNLNKLSGYSDNIQNEMELKCELVTNGLYCGDPTGYNDPRAKANAKNWRLLLQIDSNEENGMMWGDCGRLYFWIKKDY
;
A
#
# COMPACT_ATOMS: atom_id res chain seq x y z
N MET A 1 8.37 14.05 7.50
CA MET A 1 8.51 14.83 8.75
C MET A 1 9.02 13.93 9.87
N ASN A 2 9.97 14.39 10.70
CA ASN A 2 10.44 13.68 11.90
C ASN A 2 9.73 14.16 13.18
N ILE A 3 10.02 13.51 14.34
CA ILE A 3 9.37 13.83 15.62
C ILE A 3 9.65 15.27 16.07
N GLU A 4 10.87 15.76 15.86
CA GLU A 4 11.25 17.13 16.26
C GLU A 4 10.51 18.18 15.42
N GLU A 5 10.44 17.97 14.12
CA GLU A 5 9.64 18.82 13.23
C GLU A 5 8.16 18.80 13.59
N PHE A 6 7.60 17.65 13.90
CA PHE A 6 6.22 17.51 14.33
C PHE A 6 5.94 18.33 15.60
N LYS A 7 6.80 18.17 16.61
CA LYS A 7 6.70 18.95 17.85
C LYS A 7 6.78 20.46 17.58
N ASN A 8 7.74 20.88 16.77
CA ASN A 8 7.91 22.30 16.41
C ASN A 8 6.69 22.85 15.66
N ARG A 9 6.09 22.09 14.76
CA ARG A 9 4.87 22.50 14.06
C ARG A 9 3.68 22.61 15.01
N LEU A 10 3.51 21.67 15.95
CA LEU A 10 2.49 21.76 16.99
C LEU A 10 2.67 23.04 17.83
N ASP A 11 3.88 23.30 18.31
CA ASP A 11 4.19 24.47 19.15
C ASP A 11 3.92 25.79 18.40
N THR A 12 4.39 25.88 17.15
CA THR A 12 4.20 27.06 16.30
C THR A 12 2.71 27.35 16.02
N ASN A 13 1.91 26.30 15.95
CA ASN A 13 0.48 26.40 15.66
C ASN A 13 -0.40 26.48 16.93
N GLY A 14 0.21 26.56 18.13
CA GLY A 14 -0.52 26.63 19.39
C GLY A 14 -1.17 25.33 19.84
N LEU A 15 -0.74 24.20 19.24
CA LEU A 15 -1.22 22.85 19.50
C LEU A 15 -0.24 22.01 20.35
N GLY A 16 0.83 22.62 20.85
CA GLY A 16 1.89 21.94 21.61
C GLY A 16 1.39 21.16 22.83
N LYS A 17 0.26 21.58 23.42
CA LYS A 17 -0.43 20.86 24.54
C LYS A 17 -0.82 19.42 24.21
N TYR A 18 -0.88 19.06 22.93
CA TYR A 18 -1.26 17.73 22.48
C TYR A 18 -0.07 16.79 22.21
N PHE A 19 1.16 17.31 22.20
CA PHE A 19 2.34 16.51 21.85
C PHE A 19 2.46 15.23 22.67
N ASP A 20 2.30 15.31 23.99
CA ASP A 20 2.43 14.16 24.90
C ASP A 20 1.36 13.08 24.65
N LYS A 21 0.21 13.45 24.05
CA LYS A 21 -0.83 12.50 23.66
C LYS A 21 -0.50 11.80 22.35
N PHE A 22 0.10 12.54 21.39
CA PHE A 22 0.51 11.97 20.10
C PHE A 22 1.77 11.13 20.21
N GLN A 23 2.73 11.52 21.03
CA GLN A 23 4.04 10.87 21.10
C GLN A 23 3.98 9.34 21.22
N PRO A 24 3.17 8.72 22.10
CA PRO A 24 3.07 7.25 22.20
C PRO A 24 2.37 6.59 21.01
N LEU A 25 1.70 7.35 20.16
CA LEU A 25 0.98 6.88 18.99
C LEU A 25 1.79 6.99 17.70
N LEU A 26 2.91 7.73 17.72
CA LEU A 26 3.73 7.90 16.53
C LEU A 26 4.30 6.55 16.09
N ARG A 27 4.24 6.28 14.78
CA ARG A 27 4.86 5.10 14.17
C ARG A 27 5.83 5.51 13.09
N ASN A 28 6.90 4.74 12.95
CA ASN A 28 7.78 4.90 11.81
C ASN A 28 7.05 4.50 10.52
N THR A 29 7.27 5.29 9.47
CA THR A 29 6.84 4.98 8.11
C THR A 29 8.01 5.23 7.15
N ILE A 30 8.10 4.43 6.11
CA ILE A 30 9.11 4.60 5.07
C ILE A 30 8.42 5.26 3.88
N ARG A 31 8.64 6.56 3.70
CA ARG A 31 8.06 7.34 2.60
C ARG A 31 8.78 7.07 1.29
N LEU A 32 8.00 6.95 0.24
CA LEU A 32 8.43 6.63 -1.11
C LEU A 32 8.13 7.82 -2.03
N TYR A 33 9.09 8.74 -2.16
CA TYR A 33 8.97 9.93 -3.01
C TYR A 33 9.28 9.55 -4.45
N GLN A 34 8.22 9.34 -5.25
CA GLN A 34 8.37 8.95 -6.65
C GLN A 34 8.74 10.14 -7.53
N LYS A 35 9.48 9.83 -8.60
CA LYS A 35 9.86 10.77 -9.66
C LYS A 35 9.81 10.05 -10.99
N ALA A 36 9.09 10.58 -11.97
CA ALA A 36 9.08 10.08 -13.33
C ALA A 36 10.51 9.98 -13.87
N THR A 37 10.89 8.79 -14.34
CA THR A 37 12.28 8.46 -14.71
C THR A 37 12.25 7.47 -15.87
N ASP A 38 13.12 7.67 -16.88
CA ASP A 38 13.26 6.69 -17.96
C ASP A 38 13.61 5.30 -17.41
N GLU A 39 12.94 4.26 -17.91
CA GLU A 39 13.15 2.88 -17.48
C GLU A 39 14.65 2.46 -17.55
N ASN A 40 15.38 2.98 -18.52
CA ASN A 40 16.81 2.65 -18.71
C ASN A 40 17.73 3.33 -17.67
N GLU A 41 17.24 4.36 -16.99
CA GLU A 41 17.99 5.05 -15.91
C GLU A 41 17.80 4.37 -14.55
N ILE A 42 16.81 3.50 -14.41
CA ILE A 42 16.55 2.75 -13.18
C ILE A 42 17.38 1.47 -13.18
N VAL A 43 18.23 1.33 -12.19
CA VAL A 43 19.12 0.15 -12.06
C VAL A 43 18.31 -1.12 -11.77
N LEU A 44 18.75 -2.26 -12.31
CA LEU A 44 18.12 -3.56 -12.03
C LEU A 44 18.11 -3.85 -10.53
N GLY A 45 16.92 -4.18 -10.03
CA GLY A 45 16.70 -4.49 -8.61
C GLY A 45 16.56 -3.27 -7.71
N GLN A 46 16.61 -2.06 -8.24
CA GLN A 46 16.33 -0.83 -7.49
C GLN A 46 14.83 -0.73 -7.13
N THR A 47 14.51 -0.08 -6.01
CA THR A 47 13.13 0.27 -5.65
C THR A 47 12.52 1.18 -6.71
N LYS A 48 11.32 0.83 -7.19
CA LYS A 48 10.56 1.63 -8.16
C LYS A 48 9.06 1.41 -8.06
N ILE A 49 8.30 2.39 -8.55
CA ILE A 49 6.85 2.35 -8.71
C ILE A 49 6.55 2.41 -10.20
N GLY A 50 5.67 1.54 -10.71
CA GLY A 50 5.41 1.41 -12.14
C GLY A 50 6.57 0.85 -12.94
N GLY A 51 6.52 1.01 -14.26
CA GLY A 51 7.48 0.45 -15.20
C GLY A 51 7.44 -1.07 -15.31
N LYS A 52 8.50 -1.64 -15.81
CA LYS A 52 8.65 -3.09 -16.01
C LYS A 52 9.32 -3.72 -14.79
N PRO A 53 8.78 -4.81 -14.20
CA PRO A 53 9.42 -5.47 -13.06
C PRO A 53 10.77 -6.11 -13.42
N ASP A 54 11.67 -6.17 -12.45
CA ASP A 54 12.92 -6.90 -12.57
C ASP A 54 12.74 -8.31 -11.99
N LEU A 55 12.23 -9.25 -12.79
CA LEU A 55 11.93 -10.59 -12.33
C LEU A 55 13.13 -11.54 -12.51
N PRO A 56 13.39 -12.43 -11.54
CA PRO A 56 14.32 -13.54 -11.74
C PRO A 56 13.68 -14.60 -12.66
N ASN A 57 14.51 -15.45 -13.29
CA ASN A 57 14.01 -16.46 -14.25
C ASN A 57 12.98 -17.45 -13.65
N GLU A 58 13.01 -17.66 -12.34
CA GLU A 58 12.08 -18.54 -11.61
C GLU A 58 10.72 -17.93 -11.32
N ILE A 59 10.54 -16.64 -11.53
CA ILE A 59 9.26 -15.94 -11.36
C ILE A 59 8.72 -15.53 -12.72
N SER A 60 7.64 -16.15 -13.14
CA SER A 60 6.87 -15.73 -14.31
C SER A 60 5.98 -14.54 -13.98
N TRP A 61 5.55 -13.80 -15.01
CA TRP A 61 4.55 -12.74 -14.82
C TRP A 61 3.31 -13.27 -14.09
N VAL A 62 2.85 -12.51 -13.11
CA VAL A 62 1.71 -12.91 -12.26
C VAL A 62 0.40 -12.77 -13.02
N THR A 63 -0.45 -13.77 -12.90
CA THR A 63 -1.76 -13.81 -13.56
C THR A 63 -2.87 -14.09 -12.55
N GLU A 64 -4.06 -13.59 -12.83
CA GLU A 64 -5.30 -14.01 -12.18
C GLU A 64 -6.03 -15.04 -13.05
N THR A 65 -6.83 -15.86 -12.41
CA THR A 65 -7.67 -16.87 -13.11
C THR A 65 -9.12 -16.64 -12.72
N ASN A 66 -9.96 -16.37 -13.71
CA ASN A 66 -11.39 -16.16 -13.55
C ASN A 66 -12.18 -17.28 -14.22
N ILE A 67 -13.25 -17.74 -13.58
CA ILE A 67 -14.22 -18.65 -14.17
C ILE A 67 -15.37 -17.79 -14.69
N VAL A 68 -15.60 -17.80 -16.00
CA VAL A 68 -16.64 -17.00 -16.66
C VAL A 68 -17.65 -17.97 -17.30
N GLU A 69 -18.93 -17.76 -17.06
CA GLU A 69 -19.98 -18.48 -17.75
C GLU A 69 -20.20 -17.86 -19.14
N THR A 70 -19.94 -18.60 -20.20
CA THR A 70 -20.16 -18.11 -21.57
C THR A 70 -21.64 -18.02 -21.87
N THR A 71 -22.09 -16.87 -22.34
CA THR A 71 -23.52 -16.54 -22.60
C THR A 71 -24.15 -17.47 -23.65
N GLU A 72 -23.35 -17.98 -24.59
CA GLU A 72 -23.84 -18.82 -25.72
C GLU A 72 -23.99 -20.30 -25.36
N SER A 73 -23.09 -20.84 -24.52
CA SER A 73 -23.06 -22.30 -24.26
C SER A 73 -23.41 -22.69 -22.84
N LYS A 74 -23.58 -21.72 -21.91
CA LYS A 74 -23.69 -21.96 -20.46
C LYS A 74 -22.58 -22.85 -19.90
N LYS A 75 -21.40 -22.80 -20.54
CA LYS A 75 -20.21 -23.53 -20.07
C LYS A 75 -19.32 -22.59 -19.31
N GLU A 76 -18.75 -23.09 -18.23
CA GLU A 76 -17.70 -22.41 -17.51
C GLU A 76 -16.41 -22.47 -18.33
N GLU A 77 -15.82 -21.30 -18.60
CA GLU A 77 -14.51 -21.19 -19.20
C GLU A 77 -13.56 -20.55 -18.20
N THR A 78 -12.36 -21.08 -18.15
CA THR A 78 -11.28 -20.51 -17.31
C THR A 78 -10.49 -19.52 -18.14
N ILE A 79 -10.55 -18.25 -17.76
CA ILE A 79 -9.79 -17.18 -18.41
C ILE A 79 -8.66 -16.79 -17.47
N THR A 80 -7.45 -16.76 -18.02
CA THR A 80 -6.24 -16.27 -17.31
C THR A 80 -5.86 -14.92 -17.89
N LYS A 81 -5.68 -13.90 -17.02
CA LYS A 81 -5.29 -12.55 -17.40
C LYS A 81 -4.06 -12.11 -16.59
N PRO A 82 -3.13 -11.33 -17.16
CA PRO A 82 -2.02 -10.77 -16.41
C PRO A 82 -2.52 -9.74 -15.39
N LEU A 83 -1.85 -9.68 -14.24
CA LEU A 83 -2.00 -8.58 -13.28
C LEU A 83 -1.10 -7.40 -13.68
N SER A 84 -1.50 -6.19 -13.34
CA SER A 84 -0.64 -5.01 -13.43
C SER A 84 0.48 -5.08 -12.41
N PHE A 85 1.69 -4.75 -12.82
CA PHE A 85 2.79 -4.51 -11.90
C PHE A 85 2.66 -3.12 -11.28
N ILE A 86 2.71 -3.06 -9.94
CA ILE A 86 2.53 -1.81 -9.17
C ILE A 86 3.88 -1.26 -8.71
N ALA A 87 4.66 -2.08 -8.02
CA ALA A 87 5.94 -1.65 -7.46
C ALA A 87 6.86 -2.84 -7.20
N GLN A 88 8.17 -2.59 -7.21
CA GLN A 88 9.16 -3.45 -6.57
C GLN A 88 9.91 -2.65 -5.52
N ILE A 89 10.11 -3.25 -4.35
CA ILE A 89 10.78 -2.64 -3.21
C ILE A 89 12.03 -3.44 -2.90
N ASN A 90 13.18 -2.81 -3.00
CA ASN A 90 14.45 -3.38 -2.56
C ASN A 90 14.59 -3.21 -1.05
N LEU A 91 14.48 -4.31 -0.33
CA LEU A 91 14.52 -4.29 1.13
C LEU A 91 15.89 -3.89 1.69
N SER A 92 16.97 -4.04 0.91
CA SER A 92 18.28 -3.52 1.32
C SER A 92 18.34 -1.99 1.30
N GLU A 93 17.60 -1.36 0.38
CA GLU A 93 17.49 0.11 0.32
C GLU A 93 16.58 0.68 1.41
N THR A 94 15.49 -0.03 1.75
CA THR A 94 14.51 0.43 2.74
C THR A 94 14.88 0.08 4.17
N SER A 95 15.73 -0.93 4.40
CA SER A 95 16.03 -1.48 5.73
C SER A 95 16.68 -0.48 6.69
N VAL A 96 17.39 0.51 6.17
CA VAL A 96 18.02 1.58 6.99
C VAL A 96 17.00 2.60 7.51
N PHE A 97 15.81 2.63 6.94
CA PHE A 97 14.69 3.49 7.31
C PHE A 97 13.59 2.75 8.09
N ASP A 98 13.69 1.42 8.23
CA ASP A 98 12.77 0.57 9.00
C ASP A 98 13.21 0.51 10.47
N GLU A 99 12.88 1.56 11.22
CA GLU A 99 13.29 1.73 12.62
C GLU A 99 12.63 0.68 13.55
N GLU A 100 11.43 0.22 13.18
CA GLU A 100 10.68 -0.80 13.93
C GLU A 100 11.09 -2.24 13.58
N ASN A 101 11.96 -2.43 12.58
CA ASN A 101 12.42 -3.74 12.07
C ASN A 101 11.26 -4.68 11.66
N LEU A 102 10.30 -4.14 10.94
CA LEU A 102 9.09 -4.85 10.54
C LEU A 102 9.26 -5.70 9.28
N LEU A 103 10.27 -5.39 8.46
CA LEU A 103 10.50 -6.03 7.17
C LEU A 103 11.84 -6.82 7.16
N PRO A 104 11.97 -7.83 6.30
CA PRO A 104 13.26 -8.45 6.05
C PRO A 104 14.29 -7.41 5.58
N LYS A 105 15.57 -7.62 5.92
CA LYS A 105 16.64 -6.66 5.61
C LYS A 105 17.17 -6.74 4.18
N THR A 106 16.85 -7.80 3.45
CA THR A 106 17.32 -8.06 2.09
C THR A 106 16.23 -8.69 1.24
N GLY A 107 16.44 -8.68 -0.08
CA GLY A 107 15.51 -9.23 -1.05
C GLY A 107 14.60 -8.17 -1.68
N LEU A 108 13.70 -8.63 -2.51
CA LEU A 108 12.73 -7.78 -3.23
C LEU A 108 11.31 -8.18 -2.84
N LEU A 109 10.45 -7.18 -2.66
CA LEU A 109 9.00 -7.35 -2.65
C LEU A 109 8.46 -6.86 -4.00
N TYR A 110 7.65 -7.69 -4.65
CA TYR A 110 6.92 -7.31 -5.85
C TYR A 110 5.43 -7.24 -5.55
N PHE A 111 4.79 -6.19 -6.04
CA PHE A 111 3.38 -5.94 -5.85
C PHE A 111 2.66 -5.95 -7.18
N PHE A 112 1.63 -6.79 -7.29
CA PHE A 112 0.77 -6.89 -8.45
C PHE A 112 -0.69 -6.74 -8.05
N TYR A 113 -1.49 -6.15 -8.94
CA TYR A 113 -2.92 -5.92 -8.71
C TYR A 113 -3.70 -6.10 -10.02
N SER A 114 -4.99 -6.40 -9.92
CA SER A 114 -5.86 -6.63 -11.07
C SER A 114 -5.78 -5.52 -12.11
N ALA A 115 -5.56 -5.90 -13.37
CA ALA A 115 -5.45 -4.96 -14.47
C ALA A 115 -6.77 -4.19 -14.73
N GLU A 116 -7.91 -4.77 -14.36
CA GLU A 116 -9.21 -4.13 -14.50
C GLU A 116 -9.47 -3.04 -13.44
N GLN A 117 -8.66 -2.97 -12.37
CA GLN A 117 -8.71 -1.97 -11.30
C GLN A 117 -10.06 -1.86 -10.56
N GLU A 118 -10.91 -2.88 -10.66
CA GLU A 118 -12.25 -2.92 -10.06
C GLU A 118 -12.32 -3.72 -8.76
N VAL A 119 -11.17 -4.09 -8.20
CA VAL A 119 -11.08 -4.95 -7.01
C VAL A 119 -10.98 -4.11 -5.75
N TRP A 120 -12.05 -4.03 -5.01
CA TRP A 120 -12.12 -3.26 -3.77
C TRP A 120 -11.59 -3.99 -2.53
N GLY A 121 -11.28 -5.30 -2.66
CA GLY A 121 -10.81 -6.12 -1.55
C GLY A 121 -11.88 -6.39 -0.48
N PHE A 122 -13.16 -6.25 -0.79
CA PHE A 122 -14.29 -6.46 0.13
C PHE A 122 -14.83 -7.88 0.11
N ASP A 123 -14.48 -8.67 -0.91
CA ASP A 123 -14.92 -10.04 -1.07
C ASP A 123 -13.73 -11.00 -0.99
N HIS A 124 -13.85 -12.07 -0.21
CA HIS A 124 -12.84 -13.12 -0.12
C HIS A 124 -12.54 -13.80 -1.47
N LYS A 125 -13.45 -13.69 -2.46
CA LYS A 125 -13.25 -14.17 -3.82
C LYS A 125 -12.17 -13.38 -4.58
N ASP A 126 -11.84 -12.18 -4.12
CA ASP A 126 -10.82 -11.32 -4.75
C ASP A 126 -9.38 -11.76 -4.45
N LYS A 127 -9.17 -12.78 -3.63
CA LYS A 127 -7.86 -13.25 -3.17
C LYS A 127 -6.82 -13.53 -4.27
N ASN A 128 -7.27 -13.82 -5.50
CA ASN A 128 -6.39 -14.12 -6.64
C ASN A 128 -6.15 -12.91 -7.55
N LYS A 129 -6.76 -11.76 -7.23
CA LYS A 129 -6.72 -10.54 -8.04
C LYS A 129 -5.65 -9.55 -7.59
N PHE A 130 -4.81 -9.97 -6.67
CA PHE A 130 -3.59 -9.27 -6.26
C PHE A 130 -2.53 -10.28 -5.83
N LYS A 131 -1.27 -9.88 -5.87
CA LYS A 131 -0.17 -10.73 -5.40
C LYS A 131 0.96 -9.88 -4.84
N VAL A 132 1.48 -10.30 -3.68
CA VAL A 132 2.76 -9.85 -3.17
C VAL A 132 3.72 -11.03 -3.18
N ILE A 133 4.92 -10.81 -3.70
CA ILE A 133 5.96 -11.84 -3.77
C ILE A 133 7.19 -11.31 -3.03
N TYR A 134 7.67 -12.06 -2.06
CA TYR A 134 9.00 -11.86 -1.48
C TYR A 134 10.00 -12.81 -2.17
N TRP A 135 11.09 -12.23 -2.68
CA TRP A 135 12.16 -12.97 -3.30
C TRP A 135 13.50 -12.50 -2.72
N ASN A 136 14.33 -13.46 -2.27
CA ASN A 136 15.64 -13.18 -1.67
C ASN A 136 16.71 -14.06 -2.34
N GLY A 137 16.87 -13.90 -3.64
CA GLY A 137 17.88 -14.58 -4.43
C GLY A 137 19.00 -13.65 -4.88
N ASP A 138 19.87 -14.17 -5.74
CA ASP A 138 20.99 -13.42 -6.30
C ASP A 138 20.51 -12.46 -7.41
N PHE A 139 20.75 -11.17 -7.24
CA PHE A 139 20.33 -10.10 -8.15
C PHE A 139 20.91 -10.24 -9.57
N ILE A 140 21.98 -11.02 -9.75
CA ILE A 140 22.51 -11.33 -11.09
C ILE A 140 21.49 -12.08 -11.97
N LYS A 141 20.49 -12.71 -11.36
CA LYS A 141 19.41 -13.42 -12.05
C LYS A 141 18.28 -12.53 -12.52
N LEU A 142 18.27 -11.27 -12.08
CA LEU A 142 17.20 -10.32 -12.42
C LEU A 142 17.25 -9.93 -13.89
N LYS A 143 16.08 -9.79 -14.49
CA LYS A 143 15.90 -9.27 -15.83
C LYS A 143 14.74 -8.31 -15.84
N ARG A 144 14.90 -7.17 -16.52
CA ARG A 144 13.78 -6.30 -16.86
C ARG A 144 12.80 -7.08 -17.73
N THR A 145 11.58 -7.31 -17.22
CA THR A 145 10.61 -8.20 -17.85
C THR A 145 9.58 -7.39 -18.59
N GLU A 146 9.43 -7.64 -19.89
CA GLU A 146 8.49 -6.94 -20.74
C GLU A 146 7.04 -7.18 -20.31
N PHE A 147 6.16 -6.20 -20.57
CA PHE A 147 4.74 -6.36 -20.34
C PHE A 147 4.16 -7.49 -21.20
N PRO A 148 3.26 -8.33 -20.66
CA PRO A 148 2.51 -9.29 -21.48
C PRO A 148 1.73 -8.59 -22.59
N ASN A 149 1.65 -9.20 -23.76
CA ASN A 149 0.93 -8.62 -24.93
C ASN A 149 -0.58 -8.45 -24.70
N ASP A 150 -1.14 -9.19 -23.74
CA ASP A 150 -2.55 -9.17 -23.35
C ASP A 150 -2.82 -8.32 -22.10
N LEU A 151 -1.80 -7.64 -21.56
CA LEU A 151 -2.00 -6.62 -20.53
C LEU A 151 -2.52 -5.34 -21.19
N PRO A 152 -3.66 -4.78 -20.74
CA PRO A 152 -4.19 -3.54 -21.29
C PRO A 152 -3.22 -2.35 -21.12
N ASP A 153 -3.13 -1.48 -22.12
CA ASP A 153 -2.22 -0.32 -22.11
C ASP A 153 -2.41 0.57 -20.89
N TYR A 154 -3.66 0.79 -20.45
CA TYR A 154 -3.97 1.61 -19.27
C TYR A 154 -3.50 0.97 -17.93
N SER A 155 -3.06 -0.28 -17.98
CA SER A 155 -2.53 -1.03 -16.82
C SER A 155 -1.01 -1.20 -16.89
N CYS A 156 -0.36 -0.62 -17.90
CA CYS A 156 1.08 -0.51 -18.07
C CYS A 156 1.51 0.87 -17.55
N PHE A 157 1.84 0.96 -16.27
CA PHE A 157 2.18 2.24 -15.65
C PHE A 157 3.57 2.71 -16.02
N GLU A 158 3.76 4.03 -16.11
CA GLU A 158 5.05 4.64 -16.40
C GLU A 158 6.02 4.46 -15.21
N PRO A 159 7.33 4.30 -15.49
CA PRO A 159 8.31 4.05 -14.44
C PRO A 159 8.65 5.30 -13.64
N CYS A 160 8.72 5.11 -12.32
CA CYS A 160 9.20 6.11 -11.39
C CYS A 160 10.34 5.55 -10.52
N SER A 161 11.47 6.25 -10.46
CA SER A 161 12.46 6.07 -9.41
C SER A 161 11.92 6.58 -8.09
N VAL A 162 12.51 6.15 -6.97
CA VAL A 162 12.01 6.46 -5.63
C VAL A 162 13.14 6.98 -4.74
N ASP A 163 12.94 8.16 -4.14
CA ASP A 163 13.74 8.65 -3.02
C ASP A 163 13.07 8.19 -1.70
N ILE A 164 13.83 7.56 -0.81
CA ILE A 164 13.31 6.88 0.38
C ILE A 164 13.67 7.65 1.63
N LYS A 165 12.71 7.87 2.53
CA LYS A 165 12.93 8.58 3.79
C LYS A 165 12.22 7.91 4.96
N SER A 166 12.85 7.93 6.15
CA SER A 166 12.17 7.66 7.41
C SER A 166 11.37 8.87 7.85
N GLU A 167 10.10 8.66 8.14
CA GLU A 167 9.20 9.69 8.67
C GLU A 167 8.29 9.09 9.75
N ILE A 168 7.58 9.96 10.44
CA ILE A 168 6.50 9.56 11.35
C ILE A 168 5.18 9.49 10.60
N SER A 169 4.30 8.62 11.06
CA SER A 169 2.90 8.56 10.69
C SER A 169 2.01 8.63 11.92
N LEU A 170 0.82 9.16 11.73
CA LEU A 170 -0.18 9.39 12.76
C LEU A 170 -1.41 8.51 12.51
N PRO A 171 -2.18 8.19 13.57
CA PRO A 171 -3.48 7.56 13.38
C PRO A 171 -4.43 8.45 12.56
N SER A 172 -5.47 7.83 11.98
CA SER A 172 -6.51 8.53 11.22
C SER A 172 -7.27 9.56 12.08
N ASP A 173 -7.93 10.50 11.41
CA ASP A 173 -8.76 11.55 12.01
C ASP A 173 -9.88 11.03 12.94
N GLY A 174 -10.35 9.80 12.73
CA GLY A 174 -11.32 9.16 13.61
C GLY A 174 -10.77 8.58 14.91
N HIS A 175 -9.46 8.70 15.19
CA HIS A 175 -8.85 8.18 16.41
C HIS A 175 -9.19 9.07 17.62
N GLU A 176 -9.40 8.45 18.79
CA GLU A 176 -9.78 9.12 20.05
C GLU A 176 -8.84 10.27 20.48
N VAL A 177 -7.60 10.29 20.01
CA VAL A 177 -6.63 11.37 20.31
C VAL A 177 -7.11 12.75 19.82
N PHE A 178 -7.96 12.78 18.79
CA PHE A 178 -8.52 14.00 18.23
C PHE A 178 -9.81 14.46 18.92
N GLU A 179 -10.43 13.65 19.76
CA GLU A 179 -11.68 14.02 20.48
C GLU A 179 -11.48 15.19 21.45
N ASP A 180 -10.24 15.40 21.90
CA ASP A 180 -9.90 16.50 22.82
C ASP A 180 -9.63 17.84 22.12
N PHE A 181 -9.66 17.89 20.81
CA PHE A 181 -9.42 19.11 20.05
C PHE A 181 -10.58 20.07 20.24
N ALA A 182 -10.25 21.36 20.48
CA ALA A 182 -11.27 22.41 20.50
C ALA A 182 -11.73 22.71 19.06
N ASP A 183 -12.85 23.42 18.95
CA ASP A 183 -13.45 23.80 17.66
C ASP A 183 -12.41 24.46 16.74
N GLY A 184 -12.23 23.91 15.55
CA GLY A 184 -11.28 24.36 14.52
C GLY A 184 -9.83 23.96 14.74
N GLU A 185 -9.44 23.31 15.85
CA GLU A 185 -8.07 22.83 16.07
C GLU A 185 -7.75 21.61 15.21
N ASP A 186 -8.72 20.75 14.90
CA ASP A 186 -8.62 19.63 13.99
C ASP A 186 -8.30 20.07 12.56
N HIS A 187 -9.03 21.02 12.03
CA HIS A 187 -8.77 21.61 10.70
C HIS A 187 -7.37 22.21 10.64
N LYS A 188 -6.99 23.02 11.65
CA LYS A 188 -5.67 23.62 11.76
C LYS A 188 -4.57 22.56 11.82
N PHE A 189 -4.79 21.46 12.54
CA PHE A 189 -3.84 20.36 12.64
C PHE A 189 -3.56 19.75 11.28
N TRP A 190 -4.59 19.39 10.51
CA TRP A 190 -4.44 18.73 9.21
C TRP A 190 -3.89 19.66 8.12
N GLU A 191 -4.16 20.96 8.19
CA GLU A 191 -3.67 21.91 7.18
C GLU A 191 -2.26 22.40 7.49
N GLU A 192 -1.93 22.69 8.76
CA GLU A 192 -0.70 23.41 9.12
C GLU A 192 0.35 22.51 9.78
N VAL A 193 -0.07 21.45 10.45
CA VAL A 193 0.84 20.58 11.20
C VAL A 193 1.16 19.32 10.38
N TYR A 194 0.14 18.62 9.92
CA TYR A 194 0.27 17.33 9.24
C TYR A 194 -0.31 17.38 7.82
N ASN A 195 0.23 18.28 7.01
CA ASN A 195 -0.10 18.34 5.58
C ASN A 195 0.96 17.57 4.80
N ASP A 196 0.61 16.40 4.28
CA ASP A 196 1.50 15.54 3.52
C ASP A 196 0.96 15.36 2.10
N SER A 197 1.76 15.78 1.12
CA SER A 197 1.44 15.68 -0.30
C SER A 197 1.92 14.37 -0.94
N ASN A 198 2.82 13.63 -0.27
CA ASN A 198 3.29 12.33 -0.74
C ASN A 198 2.78 11.22 0.15
N LEU A 199 1.88 10.41 -0.39
CA LEU A 199 1.16 9.39 0.37
C LEU A 199 1.66 7.97 0.09
N ASN A 200 2.65 7.79 -0.82
CA ASN A 200 3.26 6.48 -1.05
C ASN A 200 4.16 6.10 0.12
N LYS A 201 3.94 4.93 0.71
CA LYS A 201 4.70 4.51 1.89
C LYS A 201 4.66 3.01 2.15
N LEU A 202 5.66 2.54 2.90
CA LEU A 202 5.68 1.26 3.58
C LEU A 202 5.45 1.48 5.08
N SER A 203 4.71 0.59 5.70
CA SER A 203 4.48 0.58 7.15
C SER A 203 3.82 1.86 7.70
N GLY A 204 3.72 1.96 9.02
CA GLY A 204 3.02 3.06 9.69
C GLY A 204 1.50 2.93 9.62
N TYR A 205 0.81 4.03 9.84
CA TYR A 205 -0.63 4.11 9.66
C TYR A 205 -0.98 4.33 8.19
N SER A 206 -2.11 3.77 7.75
CA SER A 206 -2.67 4.08 6.43
C SER A 206 -3.36 5.45 6.43
N ASP A 207 -3.28 6.15 5.30
CA ASP A 207 -4.04 7.39 5.09
C ASP A 207 -5.38 7.03 4.44
N ASN A 208 -6.33 6.61 5.27
CA ASN A 208 -7.62 6.11 4.80
C ASN A 208 -8.46 7.25 4.21
N ILE A 209 -9.02 7.02 3.02
CA ILE A 209 -10.01 7.93 2.44
C ILE A 209 -11.39 7.73 3.09
N GLN A 210 -11.63 6.50 3.57
CA GLN A 210 -12.86 6.12 4.24
C GLN A 210 -12.54 5.49 5.61
N ASN A 211 -13.31 4.54 6.08
CA ASN A 211 -13.16 3.90 7.38
C ASN A 211 -11.88 3.05 7.50
N GLU A 212 -11.51 2.72 8.73
CA GLU A 212 -10.42 1.79 9.06
C GLU A 212 -10.56 0.45 8.32
N MET A 213 -9.42 -0.12 7.92
CA MET A 213 -9.38 -1.32 7.07
C MET A 213 -8.96 -2.58 7.79
N GLU A 214 -8.34 -2.50 8.96
CA GLU A 214 -7.81 -3.65 9.70
C GLU A 214 -8.90 -4.70 9.99
N LEU A 215 -10.08 -4.25 10.42
CA LEU A 215 -11.22 -5.13 10.65
C LEU A 215 -11.73 -5.75 9.35
N LYS A 216 -11.76 -4.98 8.25
CA LYS A 216 -12.15 -5.49 6.92
C LYS A 216 -11.17 -6.55 6.44
N CYS A 217 -9.86 -6.35 6.60
CA CYS A 217 -8.83 -7.34 6.29
C CYS A 217 -9.06 -8.64 7.07
N GLU A 218 -9.40 -8.55 8.35
CA GLU A 218 -9.70 -9.74 9.16
C GLU A 218 -10.95 -10.45 8.68
N LEU A 219 -12.03 -9.72 8.36
CA LEU A 219 -13.28 -10.30 7.87
C LEU A 219 -13.08 -11.04 6.54
N VAL A 220 -12.49 -10.37 5.55
CA VAL A 220 -12.27 -10.93 4.21
C VAL A 220 -11.39 -12.18 4.24
N THR A 221 -10.32 -12.17 5.01
CA THR A 221 -9.42 -13.33 5.12
C THR A 221 -10.06 -14.52 5.85
N ASN A 222 -11.11 -14.28 6.62
CA ASN A 222 -11.94 -15.34 7.23
C ASN A 222 -13.17 -15.73 6.37
N GLY A 223 -13.21 -15.31 5.11
CA GLY A 223 -14.25 -15.70 4.16
C GLY A 223 -15.56 -14.93 4.27
N LEU A 224 -15.55 -13.79 4.95
CA LEU A 224 -16.71 -12.91 5.10
C LEU A 224 -16.65 -11.77 4.07
N TYR A 225 -17.83 -11.33 3.64
CA TYR A 225 -17.96 -10.17 2.76
C TYR A 225 -18.10 -8.89 3.58
N CYS A 226 -17.31 -7.87 3.30
CA CYS A 226 -17.31 -6.61 4.05
C CYS A 226 -18.60 -5.77 3.89
N GLY A 227 -19.43 -6.06 2.88
CA GLY A 227 -20.75 -5.44 2.72
C GLY A 227 -21.82 -6.05 3.65
N ASP A 228 -21.53 -7.18 4.32
CA ASP A 228 -22.44 -7.81 5.29
C ASP A 228 -22.10 -7.32 6.71
N PRO A 229 -23.05 -6.70 7.43
CA PRO A 229 -22.80 -6.17 8.76
C PRO A 229 -22.55 -7.25 9.83
N THR A 230 -22.87 -8.52 9.56
CA THR A 230 -22.87 -9.60 10.56
C THR A 230 -21.48 -9.79 11.21
N GLY A 231 -20.42 -9.76 10.40
CA GLY A 231 -19.05 -9.98 10.88
C GLY A 231 -18.49 -8.85 11.76
N TYR A 232 -18.96 -7.62 11.58
CA TYR A 232 -18.44 -6.44 12.30
C TYR A 232 -18.70 -6.46 13.80
N ASN A 233 -19.64 -7.27 14.27
CA ASN A 233 -19.97 -7.41 15.68
C ASN A 233 -19.26 -8.59 16.35
N ASP A 234 -18.51 -9.41 15.64
CA ASP A 234 -17.74 -10.53 16.23
C ASP A 234 -16.59 -9.97 17.06
N PRO A 235 -16.58 -10.20 18.39
CA PRO A 235 -15.50 -9.73 19.28
C PRO A 235 -14.12 -10.30 18.92
N ARG A 236 -14.07 -11.49 18.30
CA ARG A 236 -12.81 -12.14 17.89
C ARG A 236 -12.24 -11.41 16.66
N ALA A 237 -13.08 -11.05 15.69
CA ALA A 237 -12.65 -10.26 14.54
C ALA A 237 -12.09 -8.90 14.98
N LYS A 238 -12.79 -8.20 15.87
CA LYS A 238 -12.31 -6.94 16.45
C LYS A 238 -11.00 -7.10 17.21
N ALA A 239 -10.83 -8.17 17.99
CA ALA A 239 -9.61 -8.44 18.74
C ALA A 239 -8.43 -8.76 17.79
N ASN A 240 -8.68 -9.44 16.68
CA ASN A 240 -7.67 -9.83 15.69
C ASN A 240 -7.31 -8.71 14.71
N ALA A 241 -8.20 -7.74 14.48
CA ALA A 241 -7.98 -6.60 13.59
C ALA A 241 -6.65 -5.88 13.90
N LYS A 242 -6.31 -5.72 15.19
CA LYS A 242 -5.04 -5.11 15.62
C LYS A 242 -3.76 -5.84 15.20
N ASN A 243 -3.88 -7.08 14.72
CA ASN A 243 -2.75 -7.85 14.19
C ASN A 243 -2.43 -7.54 12.74
N TRP A 244 -3.27 -6.76 12.07
CA TRP A 244 -3.00 -6.26 10.73
C TRP A 244 -2.17 -4.99 10.77
N ARG A 245 -1.30 -4.84 9.77
CA ARG A 245 -0.48 -3.66 9.54
C ARG A 245 -0.42 -3.34 8.05
N LEU A 246 -0.26 -2.08 7.74
CA LEU A 246 0.00 -1.63 6.38
C LEU A 246 1.36 -2.20 5.93
N LEU A 247 1.40 -2.80 4.75
CA LEU A 247 2.65 -3.21 4.10
C LEU A 247 3.07 -2.17 3.08
N LEU A 248 2.16 -1.78 2.17
CA LEU A 248 2.40 -0.76 1.14
C LEU A 248 1.12 0.04 0.91
N GLN A 249 1.27 1.33 0.73
CA GLN A 249 0.26 2.26 0.22
C GLN A 249 0.80 2.97 -1.02
N ILE A 250 0.03 2.95 -2.10
CA ILE A 250 0.32 3.68 -3.34
C ILE A 250 -0.86 4.59 -3.66
N ASP A 251 -0.60 5.87 -3.77
CA ASP A 251 -1.58 6.90 -4.13
C ASP A 251 -1.80 6.98 -5.65
N SER A 252 -2.91 7.54 -6.06
CA SER A 252 -3.11 7.93 -7.46
C SER A 252 -2.10 9.01 -7.83
N ASN A 253 -1.53 8.90 -9.04
CA ASN A 253 -0.54 9.84 -9.52
C ASN A 253 -0.58 9.92 -11.06
N GLU A 254 -0.77 11.12 -11.60
CA GLU A 254 -0.88 11.34 -13.03
C GLU A 254 0.46 11.11 -13.77
N GLU A 255 1.62 11.31 -13.12
CA GLU A 255 2.93 11.16 -13.74
C GLU A 255 3.22 9.73 -14.19
N ASN A 256 2.71 8.74 -13.46
CA ASN A 256 2.88 7.32 -13.81
C ASN A 256 1.60 6.66 -14.32
N GLY A 257 0.51 7.42 -14.43
CA GLY A 257 -0.79 6.94 -14.92
C GLY A 257 -1.57 6.06 -13.92
N MET A 258 -1.14 5.98 -12.66
CA MET A 258 -1.90 5.26 -11.62
C MET A 258 -3.08 6.10 -11.17
N MET A 259 -4.30 5.59 -11.40
CA MET A 259 -5.54 6.22 -10.97
C MET A 259 -6.46 5.16 -10.35
N TRP A 260 -6.58 5.18 -9.03
CA TRP A 260 -7.36 4.20 -8.29
C TRP A 260 -8.78 4.73 -8.06
N GLY A 261 -9.71 4.33 -8.93
CA GLY A 261 -11.05 4.89 -8.94
C GLY A 261 -11.05 6.38 -9.26
N ASP A 262 -11.56 7.20 -8.35
CA ASP A 262 -11.56 8.67 -8.45
C ASP A 262 -10.60 9.24 -7.40
N CYS A 263 -9.30 9.34 -7.75
CA CYS A 263 -8.21 9.80 -6.89
C CYS A 263 -8.07 9.00 -5.58
N GLY A 264 -8.28 7.69 -5.66
CA GLY A 264 -8.16 6.78 -4.50
C GLY A 264 -6.74 6.33 -4.22
N ARG A 265 -6.62 5.31 -3.37
CA ARG A 265 -5.34 4.70 -2.97
C ARG A 265 -5.43 3.19 -2.97
N LEU A 266 -4.32 2.55 -3.32
CA LEU A 266 -4.16 1.11 -3.24
C LEU A 266 -3.41 0.77 -1.95
N TYR A 267 -3.94 -0.20 -1.19
CA TYR A 267 -3.38 -0.61 0.09
C TYR A 267 -3.12 -2.11 0.10
N PHE A 268 -1.90 -2.49 0.49
CA PHE A 268 -1.55 -3.89 0.76
C PHE A 268 -1.35 -4.05 2.26
N TRP A 269 -2.03 -5.05 2.83
CA TRP A 269 -2.02 -5.33 4.25
C TRP A 269 -1.40 -6.69 4.54
N ILE A 270 -0.76 -6.82 5.70
CA ILE A 270 -0.13 -8.07 6.15
C ILE A 270 -0.39 -8.27 7.65
N LYS A 271 -0.51 -9.51 8.10
CA LYS A 271 -0.52 -9.82 9.54
C LYS A 271 0.86 -9.69 10.13
N LYS A 272 0.96 -9.29 11.39
CA LYS A 272 2.22 -9.08 12.12
C LYS A 272 3.08 -10.33 12.27
N ASP A 273 2.48 -11.51 12.13
CA ASP A 273 3.15 -12.81 12.31
C ASP A 273 3.75 -13.37 11.00
N TYR A 274 3.72 -12.60 9.93
CA TYR A 274 4.27 -12.98 8.62
C TYR A 274 5.48 -12.16 8.26
#